data_ae5ca60cb5949eb0b4b6c5a5c54870b5
#
_entry.id   ae5ca60cb5949eb0b4b6c5a5c54870b5
#
_cell.length_a   1.000
_cell.length_b   1.000
_cell.length_c   1.000
_cell.angle_alpha   90.00
_cell.angle_beta   90.00
_cell.angle_gamma   90.00
#
_symmetry.space_group_name_H-M   'P 1'
#
loop_
_entity.id
_entity.type
_entity.pdbx_description
1 polymer ?
#
loop_
_entity_poly.entity_id
_entity_poly.type
_entity_poly.pdbx_seq_one_letter_code
_entity_poly.pdbx_strand_id
1 'polypeptide(L)'
;TIIDEAFENGWVAPKVPSRRRDEKVAIVGSGPAGLAAAEELNLLGYQVTIYERARESGGLLMYGIPNMKLDKDVVRRRIKLMEEAGITFINGVEVGVDIDKATLESEYDAIILCTGAQKGRDLPLEGRMGDGIHFAMDYLTEQTQLLNG
;
A
#
# COMPACT_ATOMS: atom_id res chain seq x y z
N THR A 1 16.40 -9.77 12.89
CA THR A 1 16.84 -10.30 11.57
C THR A 1 18.01 -9.48 11.02
N ILE A 2 18.69 -9.95 9.95
CA ILE A 2 19.78 -9.20 9.29
C ILE A 2 19.31 -7.82 8.83
N ILE A 3 18.09 -7.73 8.33
CA ILE A 3 17.52 -6.45 7.87
C ILE A 3 17.21 -5.50 9.04
N ASP A 4 16.80 -6.02 10.19
CA ASP A 4 16.56 -5.18 11.37
C ASP A 4 17.88 -4.60 11.87
N GLU A 5 18.91 -5.41 11.98
CA GLU A 5 20.29 -4.97 12.29
C GLU A 5 20.76 -3.87 11.33
N ALA A 6 20.47 -4.03 10.03
CA ALA A 6 20.84 -3.03 9.03
C ALA A 6 20.09 -1.69 9.22
N PHE A 7 18.83 -1.73 9.64
CA PHE A 7 18.09 -0.52 9.98
C PHE A 7 18.59 0.12 11.28
N GLU A 8 18.84 -0.68 12.33
CA GLU A 8 19.35 -0.21 13.62
C GLU A 8 20.72 0.47 13.50
N ASN A 9 21.57 -0.04 12.63
CA ASN A 9 22.90 0.54 12.36
C ASN A 9 22.88 1.65 11.28
N GLY A 10 21.73 2.03 10.74
CA GLY A 10 21.61 3.07 9.72
C GLY A 10 22.23 2.72 8.37
N TRP A 11 22.39 1.42 8.07
CA TRP A 11 22.96 0.96 6.78
C TRP A 11 21.92 0.99 5.65
N VAL A 12 20.64 1.08 6.00
CA VAL A 12 19.55 1.19 5.03
C VAL A 12 19.24 2.68 4.85
N ALA A 13 19.49 3.19 3.65
CA ALA A 13 19.24 4.58 3.30
C ALA A 13 18.18 4.70 2.19
N PRO A 14 17.46 5.83 2.12
CA PRO A 14 16.54 6.11 1.02
C PRO A 14 17.26 6.08 -0.33
N LYS A 15 16.69 5.38 -1.29
CA LYS A 15 17.23 5.30 -2.65
C LYS A 15 16.71 6.47 -3.49
N VAL A 16 17.39 7.61 -3.39
CA VAL A 16 17.04 8.80 -4.15
C VAL A 16 17.64 8.70 -5.57
N PRO A 17 16.86 8.93 -6.64
CA PRO A 17 17.38 8.92 -8.00
C PRO A 17 18.37 10.04 -8.23
N SER A 18 19.39 9.80 -9.05
CA SER A 18 20.42 10.80 -9.38
C SER A 18 19.88 11.97 -10.22
N ARG A 19 18.77 11.75 -10.93
CA ARG A 19 18.06 12.76 -11.73
C ARG A 19 16.56 12.53 -11.65
N ARG A 20 15.81 13.61 -11.39
CA ARG A 20 14.35 13.60 -11.50
C ARG A 20 13.91 13.90 -12.93
N ARG A 21 12.86 13.23 -13.35
CA ARG A 21 12.13 13.48 -14.59
C ARG A 21 10.95 14.41 -14.30
N ASP A 22 10.41 15.02 -15.35
CA ASP A 22 9.22 15.85 -15.24
C ASP A 22 7.93 15.03 -15.25
N GLU A 23 8.00 13.79 -15.80
CA GLU A 23 6.85 12.91 -15.94
C GLU A 23 6.38 12.39 -14.56
N LYS A 24 5.07 12.46 -14.37
CA LYS A 24 4.35 12.07 -13.15
C LYS A 24 3.60 10.77 -13.35
N VAL A 25 3.69 9.87 -12.37
CA VAL A 25 2.99 8.59 -12.39
C VAL A 25 2.12 8.45 -11.14
N ALA A 26 0.82 8.22 -11.34
CA ALA A 26 -0.09 7.83 -10.28
C ALA A 26 -0.14 6.31 -10.14
N ILE A 27 -0.09 5.81 -8.89
CA ILE A 27 -0.30 4.41 -8.58
C ILE A 27 -1.53 4.31 -7.69
N VAL A 28 -2.50 3.50 -8.07
CA VAL A 28 -3.72 3.28 -7.31
C VAL A 28 -3.61 1.99 -6.51
N GLY A 29 -3.43 2.12 -5.22
CA GLY A 29 -3.24 1.04 -4.27
C GLY A 29 -1.79 0.90 -3.79
N SER A 30 -1.61 0.85 -2.48
CA SER A 30 -0.33 0.76 -1.77
C SER A 30 0.02 -0.67 -1.31
N GLY A 31 -0.62 -1.68 -1.87
CA GLY A 31 -0.26 -3.08 -1.61
C GLY A 31 1.15 -3.42 -2.14
N PRO A 32 1.63 -4.66 -1.94
CA PRO A 32 2.97 -5.08 -2.36
C PRO A 32 3.31 -4.74 -3.81
N ALA A 33 2.35 -4.88 -4.73
CA ALA A 33 2.53 -4.56 -6.15
C ALA A 33 2.73 -3.05 -6.36
N GLY A 34 1.90 -2.20 -5.71
CA GLY A 34 2.00 -0.75 -5.81
C GLY A 34 3.30 -0.23 -5.21
N LEU A 35 3.71 -0.75 -4.04
CA LEU A 35 4.98 -0.37 -3.41
C LEU A 35 6.19 -0.74 -4.28
N ALA A 36 6.20 -1.95 -4.85
CA ALA A 36 7.27 -2.40 -5.73
C ALA A 36 7.36 -1.53 -7.00
N ALA A 37 6.23 -1.28 -7.66
CA ALA A 37 6.17 -0.41 -8.83
C ALA A 37 6.64 1.01 -8.52
N ALA A 38 6.23 1.56 -7.38
CA ALA A 38 6.63 2.89 -6.93
C ALA A 38 8.14 3.01 -6.71
N GLU A 39 8.75 2.03 -6.05
CA GLU A 39 10.20 2.04 -5.81
C GLU A 39 10.97 2.03 -7.13
N GLU A 40 10.63 1.13 -8.05
CA GLU A 40 11.31 1.01 -9.34
C GLU A 40 11.15 2.28 -10.20
N LEU A 41 9.93 2.83 -10.29
CA LEU A 41 9.69 4.07 -11.04
C LEU A 41 10.40 5.27 -10.41
N ASN A 42 10.41 5.36 -9.09
CA ASN A 42 11.14 6.39 -8.38
C ASN A 42 12.66 6.30 -8.66
N LEU A 43 13.24 5.09 -8.68
CA LEU A 43 14.64 4.86 -9.02
C LEU A 43 14.97 5.29 -10.46
N LEU A 44 14.02 5.12 -11.39
CA LEU A 44 14.13 5.61 -12.78
C LEU A 44 13.96 7.13 -12.92
N GLY A 45 13.64 7.81 -11.83
CA GLY A 45 13.54 9.26 -11.73
C GLY A 45 12.13 9.82 -11.87
N TYR A 46 11.10 9.02 -12.13
CA TYR A 46 9.72 9.49 -12.23
C TYR A 46 9.22 10.09 -10.92
N GLN A 47 8.31 11.07 -11.02
CA GLN A 47 7.59 11.61 -9.87
C GLN A 47 6.41 10.69 -9.56
N VAL A 48 6.48 9.95 -8.46
CA VAL A 48 5.51 8.91 -8.14
C VAL A 48 4.60 9.35 -7.01
N THR A 49 3.29 9.23 -7.22
CA THR A 49 2.26 9.42 -6.19
C THR A 49 1.44 8.14 -6.06
N ILE A 50 1.30 7.64 -4.84
CA ILE A 50 0.47 6.48 -4.50
C ILE A 50 -0.81 6.98 -3.84
N TYR A 51 -1.96 6.59 -4.38
CA TYR A 51 -3.28 6.79 -3.77
C TYR A 51 -3.72 5.51 -3.06
N GLU A 52 -4.05 5.63 -1.78
CA GLU A 52 -4.51 4.52 -0.95
C GLU A 52 -5.81 4.90 -0.25
N ARG A 53 -6.85 4.06 -0.41
CA ARG A 53 -8.15 4.30 0.22
C ARG A 53 -8.16 4.09 1.73
N ALA A 54 -7.28 3.21 2.22
CA ALA A 54 -7.15 2.96 3.65
C ALA A 54 -6.40 4.10 4.35
N ARG A 55 -6.57 4.18 5.66
CA ARG A 55 -5.91 5.18 6.51
C ARG A 55 -4.38 5.04 6.50
N GLU A 56 -3.87 3.82 6.40
CA GLU A 56 -2.45 3.52 6.32
C GLU A 56 -2.12 2.75 5.04
N SER A 57 -0.98 3.06 4.44
CA SER A 57 -0.46 2.35 3.29
C SER A 57 0.06 0.95 3.65
N GLY A 58 0.10 0.05 2.66
CA GLY A 58 0.63 -1.30 2.81
C GLY A 58 -0.32 -2.40 2.34
N GLY A 59 -1.59 -2.09 2.12
CA GLY A 59 -2.60 -3.06 1.67
C GLY A 59 -2.67 -4.28 2.58
N LEU A 60 -2.53 -5.50 2.03
CA LEU A 60 -2.56 -6.73 2.82
C LEU A 60 -1.39 -6.87 3.81
N LEU A 61 -0.26 -6.21 3.60
CA LEU A 61 0.84 -6.19 4.58
C LEU A 61 0.38 -5.50 5.87
N MET A 62 -0.41 -4.44 5.74
CA MET A 62 -0.97 -3.70 6.87
C MET A 62 -2.21 -4.40 7.45
N TYR A 63 -3.19 -4.75 6.61
CA TYR A 63 -4.52 -5.14 7.07
C TYR A 63 -4.84 -6.65 6.96
N GLY A 64 -4.07 -7.41 6.18
CA GLY A 64 -4.35 -8.83 5.93
C GLY A 64 -3.46 -9.79 6.71
N ILE A 65 -2.26 -9.39 7.10
CA ILE A 65 -1.33 -10.24 7.84
C ILE A 65 -1.40 -9.88 9.33
N PRO A 66 -1.69 -10.85 10.23
CA PRO A 66 -1.71 -10.58 11.66
C PRO A 66 -0.36 -10.06 12.22
N ASN A 67 -0.41 -9.19 13.25
CA ASN A 67 0.79 -8.58 13.86
C ASN A 67 1.82 -9.63 14.34
N MET A 68 1.36 -10.78 14.83
CA MET A 68 2.22 -11.89 15.24
C MET A 68 3.07 -12.49 14.11
N LYS A 69 2.72 -12.23 12.85
CA LYS A 69 3.46 -12.70 11.65
C LYS A 69 4.26 -11.59 10.99
N LEU A 70 3.73 -10.38 11.00
CA LEU A 70 4.37 -9.19 10.44
C LEU A 70 4.03 -7.98 11.32
N ASP A 71 5.00 -7.53 12.08
CA ASP A 71 4.90 -6.30 12.86
C ASP A 71 4.66 -5.10 11.93
N LYS A 72 3.67 -4.27 12.26
CA LYS A 72 3.29 -3.12 11.42
C LYS A 72 4.34 -2.02 11.38
N ASP A 73 5.19 -1.95 12.39
CA ASP A 73 6.31 -1.01 12.40
C ASP A 73 7.34 -1.34 11.31
N VAL A 74 7.47 -2.63 10.93
CA VAL A 74 8.28 -3.04 9.76
C VAL A 74 7.70 -2.47 8.47
N VAL A 75 6.38 -2.46 8.33
CA VAL A 75 5.69 -1.89 7.15
C VAL A 75 5.83 -0.36 7.16
N ARG A 76 5.55 0.29 8.29
CA ARG A 76 5.65 1.75 8.45
C ARG A 76 7.06 2.27 8.18
N ARG A 77 8.11 1.61 8.73
CA ARG A 77 9.50 2.02 8.48
C ARG A 77 9.87 1.90 7.00
N ARG A 78 9.32 0.89 6.28
CA ARG A 78 9.56 0.75 4.83
C ARG A 78 8.88 1.88 4.04
N ILE A 79 7.63 2.20 4.37
CA ILE A 79 6.90 3.30 3.73
C ILE A 79 7.61 4.62 3.98
N LYS A 80 8.03 4.89 5.22
CA LYS A 80 8.80 6.09 5.56
C LYS A 80 10.09 6.21 4.74
N LEU A 81 10.82 5.11 4.55
CA LEU A 81 12.03 5.10 3.72
C LEU A 81 11.71 5.46 2.25
N MET A 82 10.55 5.03 1.73
CA MET A 82 10.09 5.35 0.39
C MET A 82 9.65 6.82 0.28
N GLU A 83 9.01 7.38 1.31
CA GLU A 83 8.69 8.82 1.39
C GLU A 83 9.96 9.67 1.40
N GLU A 84 10.94 9.29 2.21
CA GLU A 84 12.26 9.93 2.25
C GLU A 84 13.02 9.83 0.91
N ALA A 85 12.76 8.78 0.12
CA ALA A 85 13.26 8.64 -1.25
C ALA A 85 12.53 9.54 -2.26
N GLY A 86 11.43 10.20 -1.86
CA GLY A 86 10.67 11.15 -2.65
C GLY A 86 9.43 10.59 -3.33
N ILE A 87 8.87 9.47 -2.84
CA ILE A 87 7.55 8.97 -3.25
C ILE A 87 6.50 9.66 -2.39
N THR A 88 5.42 10.14 -3.00
CA THR A 88 4.30 10.76 -2.31
C THR A 88 3.23 9.71 -2.01
N PHE A 89 2.73 9.67 -0.78
CA PHE A 89 1.61 8.83 -0.37
C PHE A 89 0.40 9.70 -0.01
N ILE A 90 -0.75 9.38 -0.59
CA ILE A 90 -2.04 10.04 -0.31
C ILE A 90 -2.99 8.96 0.22
N ASN A 91 -3.11 8.90 1.54
CA ASN A 91 -3.93 7.92 2.24
C ASN A 91 -5.34 8.46 2.52
N GLY A 92 -6.32 7.57 2.66
CA GLY A 92 -7.72 7.91 2.90
C GLY A 92 -8.42 8.46 1.67
N VAL A 93 -7.91 8.20 0.47
CA VAL A 93 -8.48 8.66 -0.81
C VAL A 93 -8.78 7.46 -1.71
N GLU A 94 -10.06 7.25 -1.98
CA GLU A 94 -10.53 6.20 -2.90
C GLU A 94 -10.69 6.75 -4.31
N VAL A 95 -9.85 6.28 -5.21
CA VAL A 95 -9.92 6.64 -6.63
C VAL A 95 -11.20 6.07 -7.24
N GLY A 96 -11.95 6.93 -7.91
CA GLY A 96 -13.29 6.64 -8.45
C GLY A 96 -14.45 7.06 -7.53
N VAL A 97 -14.14 7.47 -6.28
CA VAL A 97 -15.11 8.02 -5.32
C VAL A 97 -14.70 9.43 -4.91
N ASP A 98 -13.52 9.60 -4.31
CA ASP A 98 -13.03 10.89 -3.81
C ASP A 98 -12.28 11.69 -4.88
N ILE A 99 -11.64 11.00 -5.81
CA ILE A 99 -10.98 11.58 -6.97
C ILE A 99 -11.39 10.81 -8.22
N ASP A 100 -11.83 11.50 -9.24
CA ASP A 100 -12.30 10.89 -10.48
C ASP A 100 -11.15 10.56 -11.44
N LYS A 101 -11.46 9.71 -12.42
CA LYS A 101 -10.51 9.29 -13.46
C LYS A 101 -9.99 10.48 -14.28
N ALA A 102 -10.86 11.44 -14.62
CA ALA A 102 -10.50 12.56 -15.48
C ALA A 102 -9.47 13.48 -14.79
N THR A 103 -9.61 13.68 -13.50
CA THR A 103 -8.63 14.42 -12.70
C THR A 103 -7.26 13.74 -12.74
N LEU A 104 -7.20 12.42 -12.50
CA LEU A 104 -5.91 11.69 -12.59
C LEU A 104 -5.32 11.76 -13.99
N GLU A 105 -6.14 11.59 -15.04
CA GLU A 105 -5.66 11.67 -16.43
C GLU A 105 -5.17 13.07 -16.83
N SER A 106 -5.60 14.11 -16.15
CA SER A 106 -5.13 15.48 -16.39
C SER A 106 -3.87 15.86 -15.64
N GLU A 107 -3.60 15.20 -14.50
CA GLU A 107 -2.48 15.53 -13.61
C GLU A 107 -1.27 14.62 -13.77
N TYR A 108 -1.45 13.42 -14.34
CA TYR A 108 -0.42 12.38 -14.45
C TYR A 108 -0.25 11.90 -15.89
N ASP A 109 0.99 11.65 -16.27
CA ASP A 109 1.36 11.12 -17.59
C ASP A 109 1.04 9.61 -17.72
N ALA A 110 0.99 8.89 -16.59
CA ALA A 110 0.61 7.48 -16.55
C ALA A 110 -0.07 7.13 -15.23
N ILE A 111 -0.97 6.14 -15.29
CA ILE A 111 -1.70 5.60 -14.13
C ILE A 111 -1.50 4.09 -14.09
N ILE A 112 -1.11 3.57 -12.92
CA ILE A 112 -0.94 2.13 -12.68
C ILE A 112 -1.96 1.67 -11.65
N LEU A 113 -2.78 0.66 -11.99
CA LEU A 113 -3.77 0.11 -11.10
C LEU A 113 -3.20 -1.11 -10.36
N CYS A 114 -3.04 -0.97 -9.04
CA CYS A 114 -2.53 -1.99 -8.12
C CYS A 114 -3.54 -2.29 -6.99
N THR A 115 -4.82 -2.32 -7.32
CA THR A 115 -5.95 -2.36 -6.36
C THR A 115 -6.12 -3.70 -5.65
N GLY A 116 -5.42 -4.75 -6.09
CA GLY A 116 -5.55 -6.10 -5.53
C GLY A 116 -6.91 -6.75 -5.80
N ALA A 117 -7.18 -7.86 -5.12
CA ALA A 117 -8.46 -8.56 -5.19
C ALA A 117 -9.40 -8.01 -4.11
N GLN A 118 -10.49 -7.37 -4.54
CA GLN A 118 -11.44 -6.72 -3.64
C GLN A 118 -12.61 -7.63 -3.23
N LYS A 119 -12.92 -8.66 -4.04
CA LYS A 119 -14.03 -9.58 -3.79
C LYS A 119 -13.53 -10.96 -3.38
N GLY A 120 -13.88 -11.37 -2.16
CA GLY A 120 -13.63 -12.73 -1.68
C GLY A 120 -14.39 -13.76 -2.52
N ARG A 121 -13.77 -14.93 -2.75
CA ARG A 121 -14.51 -16.08 -3.25
C ARG A 121 -15.33 -16.65 -2.10
N ASP A 122 -16.60 -16.85 -2.35
CA ASP A 122 -17.46 -17.53 -1.40
C ASP A 122 -17.51 -19.01 -1.68
N LEU A 123 -17.83 -19.81 -0.65
CA LEU A 123 -18.02 -21.25 -0.71
C LEU A 123 -19.50 -21.53 -0.49
N PRO A 124 -20.28 -21.83 -1.54
CA PRO A 124 -21.73 -22.03 -1.43
C PRO A 124 -22.03 -23.41 -0.83
N LEU A 125 -22.00 -23.50 0.49
CA LEU A 125 -22.34 -24.68 1.26
C LEU A 125 -23.59 -24.44 2.11
N GLU A 126 -24.28 -25.52 2.49
CA GLU A 126 -25.34 -25.45 3.49
C GLU A 126 -24.81 -24.86 4.80
N GLY A 127 -25.55 -23.94 5.40
CA GLY A 127 -25.13 -23.24 6.61
C GLY A 127 -24.19 -22.05 6.40
N ARG A 128 -23.77 -21.71 5.18
CA ARG A 128 -22.86 -20.60 4.89
C ARG A 128 -23.34 -19.24 5.45
N MET A 129 -24.66 -19.06 5.54
CA MET A 129 -25.28 -17.84 6.06
C MET A 129 -25.53 -17.88 7.57
N GLY A 130 -25.00 -18.88 8.28
CA GLY A 130 -25.11 -18.97 9.73
C GLY A 130 -24.34 -17.89 10.47
N ASP A 131 -24.78 -17.56 11.67
CA ASP A 131 -24.12 -16.58 12.53
C ASP A 131 -22.68 -16.99 12.85
N GLY A 132 -21.78 -16.00 12.87
CA GLY A 132 -20.35 -16.21 13.18
C GLY A 132 -19.50 -16.69 12.01
N ILE A 133 -20.06 -16.78 10.78
CA ILE A 133 -19.33 -17.14 9.57
C ILE A 133 -18.99 -15.86 8.79
N HIS A 134 -17.73 -15.46 8.83
CA HIS A 134 -17.23 -14.23 8.23
C HIS A 134 -16.22 -14.51 7.11
N PHE A 135 -16.04 -13.57 6.19
CA PHE A 135 -14.88 -13.59 5.30
C PHE A 135 -13.60 -13.32 6.09
N ALA A 136 -12.56 -14.06 5.80
CA ALA A 136 -11.27 -13.93 6.49
C ALA A 136 -10.70 -12.50 6.42
N MET A 137 -10.86 -11.83 5.26
CA MET A 137 -10.34 -10.48 5.09
C MET A 137 -11.10 -9.44 5.91
N ASP A 138 -12.40 -9.58 6.06
CA ASP A 138 -13.20 -8.68 6.89
C ASP A 138 -12.74 -8.79 8.36
N TYR A 139 -12.65 -10.02 8.87
CA TYR A 139 -12.16 -10.30 10.22
C TYR A 139 -10.73 -9.80 10.47
N LEU A 140 -9.80 -10.07 9.55
CA LEU A 140 -8.40 -9.67 9.69
C LEU A 140 -8.22 -8.14 9.63
N THR A 141 -8.97 -7.49 8.76
CA THR A 141 -8.94 -6.02 8.64
C THR A 141 -9.48 -5.36 9.89
N GLU A 142 -10.63 -5.82 10.38
CA GLU A 142 -11.27 -5.30 11.59
C GLU A 142 -10.36 -5.51 12.82
N GLN A 143 -9.78 -6.71 12.98
CA GLN A 143 -8.81 -6.98 14.04
C GLN A 143 -7.60 -6.08 14.00
N THR A 144 -7.04 -5.83 12.82
CA THR A 144 -5.89 -4.94 12.68
C THR A 144 -6.26 -3.51 13.02
N GLN A 145 -7.43 -3.03 12.60
CA GLN A 145 -7.92 -1.69 12.93
C GLN A 145 -8.13 -1.51 14.45
N LEU A 146 -8.67 -2.51 15.13
CA LEU A 146 -8.87 -2.49 16.57
C LEU A 146 -7.54 -2.46 17.35
N LEU A 147 -6.50 -3.14 16.85
CA LEU A 147 -5.19 -3.20 17.50
C LEU A 147 -4.32 -1.97 17.25
N ASN A 148 -4.53 -1.28 16.14
CA ASN A 148 -3.73 -0.11 15.75
C ASN A 148 -4.37 1.24 16.16
N GLY A 149 -5.61 1.23 16.66
CA GLY A 149 -6.35 2.44 17.13
C GLY A 149 -7.05 3.14 15.99
#